data_1ad2e181976f6d7f8336f0f53fb4ddc7
#
_entry.id   1ad2e181976f6d7f8336f0f53fb4ddc7
#
_cell.length_a   1.000
_cell.length_b   1.000
_cell.length_c   1.000
_cell.angle_alpha   90.00
_cell.angle_beta   90.00
_cell.angle_gamma   90.00
#
_symmetry.space_group_name_H-M   'P 1'
#
loop_
_entity.id
_entity.type
_entity.pdbx_description
1 polymer ?
#
loop_
_entity_poly.entity_id
_entity_poly.type
_entity_poly.pdbx_seq_one_letter_code
_entity_poly.pdbx_strand_id
1 'polypeptide(L)'
;RMAVFNGELSEDELNDYWWELREKYQGVRAPNDRPEDAFDPGAKYHIPGNTPYTRYYLARILQYQFHEALCEAIDFDGPLHECSIYGNELAGEKLRAMLSLGQSQPWQDALESMIGTRELNGKSMLNYYAPLKEWLDEKNKGRACGW
;
A
#
# COMPACT_ATOMS: atom_id res chain seq x y z
N ARG A 1 -15.99 2.79 5.69
CA ARG A 1 -17.14 2.77 4.74
C ARG A 1 -17.89 1.45 4.78
N MET A 2 -17.21 0.31 4.67
CA MET A 2 -17.89 -0.99 4.66
C MET A 2 -18.79 -1.15 5.87
N ALA A 3 -18.28 -0.95 7.08
CA ALA A 3 -19.06 -1.04 8.30
C ALA A 3 -20.27 -0.09 8.32
N VAL A 4 -20.10 1.13 7.81
CA VAL A 4 -21.21 2.10 7.68
C VAL A 4 -22.28 1.61 6.70
N PHE A 5 -21.87 1.18 5.51
CA PHE A 5 -22.83 0.74 4.49
C PHE A 5 -23.50 -0.60 4.81
N ASN A 6 -22.85 -1.42 5.63
CA ASN A 6 -23.44 -2.66 6.15
C ASN A 6 -24.37 -2.43 7.35
N GLY A 7 -24.45 -1.20 7.89
CA GLY A 7 -25.25 -0.89 9.07
C GLY A 7 -24.65 -1.43 10.38
N GLU A 8 -23.34 -1.67 10.40
CA GLU A 8 -22.61 -2.19 11.57
C GLU A 8 -22.25 -1.09 12.57
N LEU A 9 -22.36 0.18 12.16
CA LEU A 9 -22.03 1.36 12.97
C LEU A 9 -23.18 2.36 12.96
N SER A 10 -23.49 2.89 14.13
CA SER A 10 -24.34 4.08 14.31
C SER A 10 -23.55 5.36 14.02
N GLU A 11 -24.25 6.48 13.92
CA GLU A 11 -23.61 7.79 13.71
C GLU A 11 -22.68 8.17 14.86
N ASP A 12 -23.08 7.84 16.09
CA ASP A 12 -22.34 8.16 17.32
C ASP A 12 -21.01 7.39 17.43
N GLU A 13 -20.91 6.23 16.78
CA GLU A 13 -19.72 5.36 16.82
C GLU A 13 -18.68 5.72 15.74
N LEU A 14 -19.01 6.59 14.77
CA LEU A 14 -18.15 6.83 13.61
C LEU A 14 -16.78 7.37 13.96
N ASN A 15 -16.70 8.28 14.91
CA ASN A 15 -15.44 8.92 15.28
C ASN A 15 -14.53 7.99 16.08
N ASP A 16 -15.08 7.24 17.02
CA ASP A 16 -14.33 6.27 17.83
C ASP A 16 -13.80 5.14 16.93
N TYR A 17 -14.63 4.61 16.05
CA TYR A 17 -14.23 3.58 15.10
C TYR A 17 -13.15 4.09 14.10
N TRP A 18 -13.19 5.37 13.72
CA TRP A 18 -12.15 5.99 12.92
C TRP A 18 -10.79 5.93 13.64
N TRP A 19 -10.74 6.30 14.91
CA TRP A 19 -9.51 6.33 15.70
C TRP A 19 -9.04 4.92 16.05
N GLU A 20 -9.94 3.97 16.31
CA GLU A 20 -9.60 2.56 16.47
C GLU A 20 -8.86 2.03 15.22
N LEU A 21 -9.39 2.29 14.04
CA LEU A 21 -8.75 1.87 12.81
C LEU A 21 -7.41 2.57 12.56
N ARG A 22 -7.30 3.85 12.91
CA ARG A 22 -6.05 4.62 12.82
C ARG A 22 -4.97 4.05 13.75
N GLU A 23 -5.32 3.73 14.98
CA GLU A 23 -4.39 3.10 15.92
C GLU A 23 -3.98 1.70 15.45
N LYS A 24 -4.96 0.87 15.11
CA LYS A 24 -4.74 -0.53 14.71
C LYS A 24 -3.87 -0.69 13.46
N TYR A 25 -4.12 0.10 12.41
CA TYR A 25 -3.47 -0.09 11.12
C TYR A 25 -2.36 0.91 10.80
N GLN A 26 -2.31 2.03 11.49
CA GLN A 26 -1.35 3.11 11.23
C GLN A 26 -0.49 3.47 12.45
N GLY A 27 -0.82 2.95 13.64
CA GLY A 27 -0.13 3.30 14.88
C GLY A 27 -0.30 4.79 15.23
N VAL A 28 -1.44 5.39 14.91
CA VAL A 28 -1.70 6.82 15.13
C VAL A 28 -2.91 6.99 16.04
N ARG A 29 -2.72 7.69 17.14
CA ARG A 29 -3.77 8.08 18.10
C ARG A 29 -4.25 9.49 17.88
N ALA A 30 -5.45 9.79 18.42
CA ALA A 30 -5.92 11.16 18.52
C ALA A 30 -4.95 11.98 19.36
N PRO A 31 -4.60 13.22 18.97
CA PRO A 31 -3.64 14.05 19.69
C PRO A 31 -4.18 14.55 21.04
N ASN A 32 -5.48 14.53 21.23
CA ASN A 32 -6.20 14.93 22.44
C ASN A 32 -7.55 14.19 22.50
N ASP A 33 -8.21 14.26 23.66
CA ASP A 33 -9.56 13.74 23.82
C ASP A 33 -10.50 14.41 22.81
N ARG A 34 -11.32 13.59 22.14
CA ARG A 34 -12.26 14.10 21.15
C ARG A 34 -13.63 14.33 21.78
N PRO A 35 -14.27 15.47 21.51
CA PRO A 35 -15.62 15.72 21.97
C PRO A 35 -16.63 14.75 21.32
N GLU A 36 -17.77 14.52 21.99
CA GLU A 36 -18.80 13.57 21.52
C GLU A 36 -19.36 13.92 20.14
N ASP A 37 -19.38 15.20 19.78
CA ASP A 37 -19.83 15.68 18.47
C ASP A 37 -18.73 15.74 17.40
N ALA A 38 -17.53 15.22 17.69
CA ALA A 38 -16.44 15.20 16.73
C ALA A 38 -16.71 14.25 15.56
N PHE A 39 -16.39 14.72 14.37
CA PHE A 39 -16.46 13.90 13.14
C PHE A 39 -15.16 14.04 12.33
N ASP A 40 -14.07 13.49 12.87
CA ASP A 40 -12.74 13.56 12.25
C ASP A 40 -12.67 12.88 10.85
N PRO A 41 -13.39 11.76 10.59
CA PRO A 41 -13.48 11.22 9.23
C PRO A 41 -13.95 12.24 8.19
N GLY A 42 -14.80 13.17 8.58
CA GLY A 42 -15.33 14.24 7.71
C GLY A 42 -14.29 15.23 7.22
N ALA A 43 -13.18 15.38 7.94
CA ALA A 43 -12.06 16.24 7.52
C ALA A 43 -11.33 15.69 6.27
N LYS A 44 -11.47 14.42 5.97
CA LYS A 44 -10.91 13.80 4.78
C LYS A 44 -11.95 13.81 3.65
N TYR A 45 -11.83 14.75 2.73
CA TYR A 45 -12.75 14.94 1.59
C TYR A 45 -13.22 13.63 0.92
N HIS A 46 -12.33 12.67 0.74
CA HIS A 46 -12.63 11.41 0.07
C HIS A 46 -13.62 10.51 0.83
N ILE A 47 -13.86 10.76 2.11
CA ILE A 47 -14.82 10.02 2.93
C ILE A 47 -16.23 10.57 2.74
N PRO A 48 -16.53 11.83 3.07
CA PRO A 48 -17.86 12.38 2.82
C PRO A 48 -18.18 12.48 1.33
N GLY A 49 -17.19 12.75 0.48
CA GLY A 49 -17.34 12.79 -0.98
C GLY A 49 -17.49 11.41 -1.64
N ASN A 50 -17.50 10.33 -0.86
CA ASN A 50 -17.63 8.94 -1.34
C ASN A 50 -16.67 8.59 -2.50
N THR A 51 -15.46 9.13 -2.48
CA THR A 51 -14.45 8.89 -3.52
C THR A 51 -13.75 7.55 -3.31
N PRO A 52 -13.67 6.64 -4.30
CA PRO A 52 -12.93 5.39 -4.19
C PRO A 52 -11.44 5.66 -4.10
N TYR A 53 -10.87 5.55 -2.89
CA TYR A 53 -9.49 5.96 -2.60
C TYR A 53 -8.53 4.80 -2.34
N THR A 54 -9.04 3.58 -2.16
CA THR A 54 -8.26 2.35 -1.93
C THR A 54 -7.30 2.06 -3.08
N ARG A 55 -7.60 2.52 -4.28
CA ARG A 55 -6.76 2.34 -5.48
C ARG A 55 -5.32 2.85 -5.30
N TYR A 56 -5.10 3.90 -4.54
CA TYR A 56 -3.75 4.39 -4.26
C TYR A 56 -2.97 3.46 -3.33
N TYR A 57 -3.65 2.85 -2.37
CA TYR A 57 -3.05 1.82 -1.53
C TYR A 57 -2.63 0.59 -2.37
N LEU A 58 -3.51 0.13 -3.25
CA LEU A 58 -3.22 -0.99 -4.15
C LEU A 58 -2.08 -0.65 -5.11
N ALA A 59 -2.06 0.56 -5.66
CA ALA A 59 -0.98 1.02 -6.54
C ALA A 59 0.38 1.06 -5.81
N ARG A 60 0.39 1.39 -4.50
CA ARG A 60 1.62 1.34 -3.70
C ARG A 60 2.14 -0.09 -3.52
N ILE A 61 1.28 -1.08 -3.40
CA ILE A 61 1.69 -2.48 -3.38
C ILE A 61 2.22 -2.90 -4.77
N LEU A 62 1.47 -2.60 -5.82
CA LEU A 62 1.82 -2.95 -7.20
C LEU A 62 3.17 -2.39 -7.63
N GLN A 63 3.53 -1.18 -7.23
CA GLN A 63 4.82 -0.60 -7.60
C GLN A 63 6.01 -1.46 -7.16
N TYR A 64 5.92 -2.12 -6.00
CA TYR A 64 6.98 -3.01 -5.53
C TYR A 64 6.97 -4.35 -6.27
N GLN A 65 5.80 -4.90 -6.59
CA GLN A 65 5.72 -6.11 -7.44
C GLN A 65 6.30 -5.85 -8.83
N PHE A 66 6.01 -4.70 -9.43
CA PHE A 66 6.58 -4.32 -10.72
C PHE A 66 8.10 -4.13 -10.63
N HIS A 67 8.58 -3.45 -9.59
CA HIS A 67 10.01 -3.23 -9.41
C HIS A 67 10.76 -4.55 -9.25
N GLU A 68 10.30 -5.45 -8.36
CA GLU A 68 10.89 -6.77 -8.15
C GLU A 68 10.93 -7.56 -9.46
N ALA A 69 9.82 -7.66 -10.18
CA ALA A 69 9.74 -8.40 -11.45
C ALA A 69 10.64 -7.81 -12.55
N LEU A 70 10.86 -6.50 -12.57
CA LEU A 70 11.79 -5.86 -13.49
C LEU A 70 13.24 -6.11 -13.10
N CYS A 71 13.56 -6.11 -11.81
CA CYS A 71 14.89 -6.42 -11.31
C CYS A 71 15.25 -7.89 -11.58
N GLU A 72 14.31 -8.82 -11.38
CA GLU A 72 14.46 -10.23 -11.73
C GLU A 72 14.67 -10.41 -13.25
N ALA A 73 13.92 -9.67 -14.07
CA ALA A 73 14.02 -9.79 -15.54
C ALA A 73 15.38 -9.34 -16.08
N ILE A 74 16.13 -8.54 -15.35
CA ILE A 74 17.48 -8.09 -15.71
C ILE A 74 18.58 -8.85 -14.95
N ASP A 75 18.23 -9.96 -14.32
CA ASP A 75 19.14 -10.82 -13.54
C ASP A 75 19.89 -10.05 -12.43
N PHE A 76 19.23 -9.05 -11.80
CA PHE A 76 19.83 -8.32 -10.69
C PHE A 76 19.91 -9.20 -9.44
N ASP A 77 21.13 -9.39 -8.93
CA ASP A 77 21.43 -10.21 -7.75
C ASP A 77 21.90 -9.30 -6.58
N GLY A 78 20.97 -8.61 -5.96
CA GLY A 78 21.25 -7.71 -4.84
C GLY A 78 19.97 -7.28 -4.12
N PRO A 79 20.11 -6.45 -3.07
CA PRO A 79 18.96 -5.91 -2.36
C PRO A 79 18.08 -5.06 -3.30
N LEU A 80 16.77 -5.28 -3.29
CA LEU A 80 15.85 -4.62 -4.22
C LEU A 80 15.92 -3.09 -4.21
N HIS A 81 16.26 -2.47 -3.08
CA HIS A 81 16.40 -1.03 -2.98
C HIS A 81 17.63 -0.46 -3.70
N GLU A 82 18.59 -1.31 -4.07
CA GLU A 82 19.78 -0.94 -4.85
C GLU A 82 19.60 -1.22 -6.36
N CYS A 83 18.53 -1.93 -6.74
CA CYS A 83 18.25 -2.25 -8.12
C CYS A 83 17.86 -0.98 -8.91
N SER A 84 18.53 -0.77 -10.05
CA SER A 84 18.16 0.28 -11.00
C SER A 84 17.83 -0.33 -12.36
N ILE A 85 16.62 -0.08 -12.81
CA ILE A 85 16.14 -0.45 -14.15
C ILE A 85 16.37 0.65 -15.19
N TYR A 86 16.99 1.76 -14.77
CA TYR A 86 17.20 2.91 -15.65
C TYR A 86 18.08 2.56 -16.85
N GLY A 87 17.58 2.90 -18.05
CA GLY A 87 18.28 2.64 -19.30
C GLY A 87 18.30 1.16 -19.73
N ASN A 88 17.64 0.26 -19.00
CA ASN A 88 17.56 -1.15 -19.39
C ASN A 88 16.44 -1.38 -20.41
N GLU A 89 16.79 -1.85 -21.59
CA GLU A 89 15.84 -2.06 -22.71
C GLU A 89 14.82 -3.16 -22.40
N LEU A 90 15.25 -4.29 -21.80
CA LEU A 90 14.37 -5.40 -21.47
C LEU A 90 13.31 -5.01 -20.44
N ALA A 91 13.72 -4.27 -19.40
CA ALA A 91 12.79 -3.72 -18.41
C ALA A 91 11.79 -2.74 -19.06
N GLY A 92 12.29 -1.91 -19.99
CA GLY A 92 11.46 -0.99 -20.78
C GLY A 92 10.45 -1.70 -21.67
N GLU A 93 10.84 -2.80 -22.32
CA GLU A 93 9.96 -3.61 -23.16
C GLU A 93 8.84 -4.27 -22.35
N LYS A 94 9.16 -4.88 -21.21
CA LYS A 94 8.18 -5.47 -20.30
C LYS A 94 7.15 -4.43 -19.83
N LEU A 95 7.63 -3.28 -19.38
CA LEU A 95 6.75 -2.21 -18.92
C LEU A 95 5.86 -1.68 -20.04
N ARG A 96 6.42 -1.49 -21.24
CA ARG A 96 5.67 -1.06 -22.42
C ARG A 96 4.60 -2.06 -22.83
N ALA A 97 4.89 -3.35 -22.78
CA ALA A 97 3.94 -4.41 -23.10
C ALA A 97 2.69 -4.31 -22.19
N MET A 98 2.89 -4.20 -20.87
CA MET A 98 1.79 -4.01 -19.94
C MET A 98 1.03 -2.70 -20.19
N LEU A 99 1.73 -1.58 -20.31
CA LEU A 99 1.09 -0.26 -20.48
C LEU A 99 0.31 -0.15 -21.80
N SER A 100 0.74 -0.85 -22.84
CA SER A 100 0.06 -0.89 -24.15
C SER A 100 -1.31 -1.54 -24.09
N LEU A 101 -1.59 -2.36 -23.08
CA LEU A 101 -2.91 -2.94 -22.86
C LEU A 101 -3.94 -1.88 -22.47
N GLY A 102 -3.51 -0.81 -21.78
CA GLY A 102 -4.39 0.23 -21.27
C GLY A 102 -5.55 -0.35 -20.43
N GLN A 103 -6.78 -0.02 -20.82
CA GLN A 103 -8.01 -0.57 -20.22
C GLN A 103 -8.73 -1.57 -21.14
N SER A 104 -8.05 -2.12 -22.15
CA SER A 104 -8.64 -3.06 -23.10
C SER A 104 -8.85 -4.46 -22.52
N GLN A 105 -8.19 -4.77 -21.40
CA GLN A 105 -8.25 -6.04 -20.69
C GLN A 105 -8.48 -5.82 -19.20
N PRO A 106 -8.97 -6.84 -18.45
CA PRO A 106 -8.98 -6.81 -17.00
C PRO A 106 -7.58 -6.50 -16.44
N TRP A 107 -7.51 -5.74 -15.34
CA TRP A 107 -6.23 -5.36 -14.74
C TRP A 107 -5.35 -6.56 -14.33
N GLN A 108 -5.97 -7.71 -14.03
CA GLN A 108 -5.25 -8.94 -13.70
C GLN A 108 -4.45 -9.48 -14.91
N ASP A 109 -4.96 -9.29 -16.13
CA ASP A 109 -4.25 -9.71 -17.36
C ASP A 109 -3.04 -8.80 -17.61
N ALA A 110 -3.19 -7.50 -17.36
CA ALA A 110 -2.08 -6.55 -17.38
C ALA A 110 -1.03 -6.89 -16.31
N LEU A 111 -1.47 -7.25 -15.10
CA LEU A 111 -0.58 -7.67 -14.02
C LEU A 111 0.21 -8.94 -14.43
N GLU A 112 -0.49 -9.96 -14.92
CA GLU A 112 0.12 -11.22 -15.36
C GLU A 112 1.14 -11.01 -16.48
N SER A 113 0.87 -10.13 -17.45
CA SER A 113 1.82 -9.81 -18.51
C SER A 113 3.11 -9.18 -18.00
N MET A 114 3.05 -8.50 -16.88
CA MET A 114 4.18 -7.81 -16.26
C MET A 114 4.99 -8.69 -15.31
N ILE A 115 4.28 -9.39 -14.40
CA ILE A 115 4.92 -10.11 -13.29
C ILE A 115 4.67 -11.61 -13.27
N GLY A 116 3.94 -12.15 -14.26
CA GLY A 116 3.69 -13.59 -14.39
C GLY A 116 2.65 -14.15 -13.44
N THR A 117 1.93 -13.31 -12.67
CA THR A 117 0.84 -13.73 -11.78
C THR A 117 -0.32 -12.75 -11.83
N ARG A 118 -1.52 -13.26 -11.51
CA ARG A 118 -2.75 -12.45 -11.42
C ARG A 118 -3.03 -11.96 -9.99
N GLU A 119 -2.13 -12.28 -9.05
CA GLU A 119 -2.32 -11.99 -7.64
C GLU A 119 -1.59 -10.74 -7.19
N LEU A 120 -2.33 -9.85 -6.52
CA LEU A 120 -1.77 -8.71 -5.82
C LEU A 120 -1.41 -9.13 -4.39
N ASN A 121 -0.15 -8.94 -4.00
CA ASN A 121 0.32 -9.25 -2.65
C ASN A 121 1.39 -8.27 -2.17
N GLY A 122 1.56 -8.16 -0.87
CA GLY A 122 2.52 -7.24 -0.24
C GLY A 122 3.94 -7.78 -0.09
N LYS A 123 4.24 -9.00 -0.56
CA LYS A 123 5.54 -9.65 -0.33
C LYS A 123 6.71 -8.85 -0.91
N SER A 124 6.57 -8.36 -2.13
CA SER A 124 7.61 -7.55 -2.80
C SER A 124 7.95 -6.27 -2.02
N MET A 125 6.94 -5.63 -1.42
CA MET A 125 7.17 -4.47 -0.56
C MET A 125 7.95 -4.86 0.71
N LEU A 126 7.61 -5.98 1.33
CA LEU A 126 8.35 -6.49 2.49
C LEU A 126 9.80 -6.84 2.13
N ASN A 127 10.03 -7.46 0.98
CA ASN A 127 11.37 -7.76 0.47
C ASN A 127 12.20 -6.49 0.24
N TYR A 128 11.58 -5.45 -0.34
CA TYR A 128 12.24 -4.16 -0.56
C TYR A 128 12.72 -3.51 0.75
N TYR A 129 11.92 -3.59 1.81
CA TYR A 129 12.22 -2.99 3.11
C TYR A 129 12.91 -3.94 4.10
N ALA A 130 13.17 -5.19 3.73
CA ALA A 130 13.80 -6.16 4.63
C ALA A 130 15.12 -5.67 5.23
N PRO A 131 16.07 -5.09 4.45
CA PRO A 131 17.32 -4.59 5.03
C PRO A 131 17.12 -3.42 6.01
N LEU A 132 16.14 -2.53 5.72
CA LEU A 132 15.80 -1.45 6.64
C LEU A 132 15.19 -2.00 7.93
N LYS A 133 14.31 -3.01 7.81
CA LYS A 133 13.71 -3.65 8.99
C LYS A 133 14.78 -4.30 9.88
N GLU A 134 15.70 -5.04 9.31
CA GLU A 134 16.82 -5.66 10.05
C GLU A 134 17.66 -4.60 10.78
N TRP A 135 18.00 -3.52 10.11
CA TRP A 135 18.73 -2.42 10.72
C TRP A 135 17.95 -1.75 11.87
N LEU A 136 16.64 -1.54 11.69
CA LEU A 136 15.77 -0.98 12.73
C LEU A 136 15.64 -1.93 13.93
N ASP A 137 15.46 -3.22 13.69
CA ASP A 137 15.38 -4.23 14.75
C ASP A 137 16.65 -4.23 15.63
N GLU A 138 17.82 -4.13 15.02
CA GLU A 138 19.08 -4.04 15.77
C GLU A 138 19.19 -2.69 16.52
N LYS A 139 18.85 -1.57 15.88
CA LYS A 139 18.92 -0.23 16.49
C LYS A 139 17.94 -0.04 17.65
N ASN A 140 16.82 -0.71 17.59
CA ASN A 140 15.76 -0.63 18.60
C ASN A 140 15.84 -1.75 19.65
N LYS A 141 16.85 -2.59 19.58
CA LYS A 141 17.05 -3.67 20.55
C LYS A 141 17.11 -3.15 21.98
N GLY A 142 16.21 -3.66 22.83
CA GLY A 142 16.08 -3.22 24.21
C GLY A 142 15.39 -1.88 24.42
N ARG A 143 14.82 -1.28 23.39
CA ARG A 143 13.98 -0.06 23.48
C ARG A 143 12.51 -0.42 23.49
N ALA A 144 11.73 0.26 24.29
CA ALA A 144 10.28 0.25 24.15
C ALA A 144 9.92 1.22 23.02
N CYS A 145 9.41 0.69 21.92
CA CYS A 145 8.98 1.48 20.76
C CYS A 145 7.48 1.32 20.59
N GLY A 146 6.83 2.43 20.24
CA GLY A 146 5.38 2.48 20.05
C GLY A 146 4.65 3.15 21.22
N TRP A 147 3.33 3.01 21.20
CA TRP A 147 2.40 3.68 22.10
C TRP A 147 2.10 2.81 23.33
#